data_9bd36f9b067b1b644827e7b349bedfd8
#
_entry.id   9bd36f9b067b1b644827e7b349bedfd8
#
_cell.length_a   1.000
_cell.length_b   1.000
_cell.length_c   1.000
_cell.angle_alpha   90.00
_cell.angle_beta   90.00
_cell.angle_gamma   90.00
#
_symmetry.space_group_name_H-M   'P 1'
#
loop_
_entity.id
_entity.type
_entity.pdbx_description
1 polymer ?
#
loop_
_entity_poly.entity_id
_entity_poly.type
_entity_poly.pdbx_seq_one_letter_code
_entity_poly.pdbx_strand_id
1 'polypeptide(L)' 'MSIYELEIGWAKTANERRYLRWELLAHDEVRGVFQTAREDVLAVLFSGERLDFREWARSLAPEGVR' A
#
# COMPACT_ATOMS: atom_id res chain seq x y z
N MET A 1 -3.29 -1.35 16.49
CA MET A 1 -2.72 -1.72 15.20
C MET A 1 -3.85 -2.03 14.24
N SER A 2 -3.76 -1.57 13.01
CA SER A 2 -4.84 -1.67 12.03
C SER A 2 -4.37 -2.29 10.74
N ILE A 3 -5.34 -2.83 9.97
CA ILE A 3 -5.05 -3.37 8.64
C ILE A 3 -5.81 -2.53 7.62
N TYR A 4 -5.14 -2.17 6.55
CA TYR A 4 -5.73 -1.46 5.42
C TYR A 4 -5.53 -2.28 4.14
N GLU A 5 -6.61 -2.51 3.42
CA GLU A 5 -6.53 -3.20 2.14
C GLU A 5 -6.30 -2.16 1.04
N LEU A 6 -5.11 -2.16 0.48
CA LEU A 6 -4.69 -1.21 -0.53
C LEU A 6 -4.87 -1.79 -1.92
N GLU A 7 -5.66 -1.13 -2.74
CA GLU A 7 -5.84 -1.52 -4.13
C GLU A 7 -4.65 -1.07 -4.96
N ILE A 8 -4.00 -2.02 -5.62
CA ILE A 8 -2.78 -1.77 -6.40
C ILE A 8 -2.94 -2.19 -7.86
N GLY A 9 -4.17 -2.19 -8.38
CA GLY A 9 -4.43 -2.56 -9.77
C GLY A 9 -3.66 -1.73 -10.79
N TRP A 10 -3.23 -0.53 -10.42
CA TRP A 10 -2.42 0.33 -11.27
C TRP A 10 -0.97 -0.14 -11.38
N ALA A 11 -0.49 -0.93 -10.43
CA ALA A 11 0.88 -1.46 -10.43
C ALA A 11 0.91 -2.77 -11.20
N LYS A 12 1.08 -2.69 -12.50
CA LYS A 12 0.92 -3.84 -13.41
C LYS A 12 2.19 -4.62 -13.66
N THR A 13 3.36 -4.02 -13.47
CA THR A 13 4.62 -4.71 -13.68
C THR A 13 5.22 -5.17 -12.35
N ALA A 14 6.11 -6.17 -12.42
CA ALA A 14 6.81 -6.66 -11.24
C ALA A 14 7.65 -5.55 -10.60
N ASN A 15 8.25 -4.69 -11.41
CA ASN A 15 9.05 -3.58 -10.91
C ASN A 15 8.21 -2.55 -10.16
N GLU A 16 7.02 -2.22 -10.70
CA GLU A 16 6.11 -1.29 -10.03
C GLU A 16 5.63 -1.85 -8.69
N ARG A 17 5.32 -3.12 -8.63
CA ARG A 17 4.87 -3.78 -7.40
C ARG A 17 5.99 -3.85 -6.36
N ARG A 18 7.21 -4.11 -6.81
CA ARG A 18 8.37 -4.13 -5.93
C ARG A 18 8.65 -2.75 -5.35
N TYR A 19 8.57 -1.72 -6.18
CA TYR A 19 8.75 -0.34 -5.75
C TYR A 19 7.68 0.05 -4.73
N LEU A 20 6.43 -0.29 -5.00
CA LEU A 20 5.32 0.00 -4.10
C LEU A 20 5.52 -0.67 -2.74
N ARG A 21 5.89 -1.94 -2.74
CA ARG A 21 6.14 -2.66 -1.49
C ARG A 21 7.30 -2.02 -0.72
N TRP A 22 8.34 -1.63 -1.43
CA TRP A 22 9.48 -0.96 -0.82
C TRP A 22 9.05 0.35 -0.14
N GLU A 23 8.27 1.17 -0.83
CA GLU A 23 7.76 2.42 -0.28
C GLU A 23 6.88 2.18 0.96
N LEU A 24 6.03 1.18 0.91
CA LEU A 24 5.20 0.83 2.05
C LEU A 24 6.04 0.43 3.26
N LEU A 25 7.02 -0.44 3.04
CA LEU A 25 7.86 -0.92 4.14
C LEU A 25 8.79 0.16 4.69
N ALA A 26 9.08 1.18 3.92
CA ALA A 26 9.91 2.31 4.37
C ALA A 26 9.12 3.28 5.26
N HIS A 27 7.81 3.20 5.28
CA HIS A 27 6.98 4.06 6.12
C HIS A 27 7.08 3.61 7.59
N ASP A 28 7.35 4.56 8.47
CA ASP A 28 7.60 4.27 9.90
C ASP A 28 6.45 3.54 10.58
N GLU A 29 5.23 3.81 10.19
CA GLU A 29 4.05 3.23 10.82
C GLU A 29 3.67 1.87 10.26
N VAL A 30 4.25 1.46 9.14
CA VAL A 30 3.95 0.17 8.53
C VAL A 30 4.73 -0.94 9.23
N ARG A 31 4.02 -1.96 9.65
CA ARG A 31 4.59 -3.12 10.35
C ARG A 31 4.67 -4.35 9.47
N GLY A 32 3.91 -4.40 8.40
CA GLY A 32 3.97 -5.52 7.48
C GLY A 32 3.13 -5.29 6.25
N VAL A 33 3.49 -5.96 5.16
CA VAL A 33 2.76 -5.92 3.90
C VAL A 33 2.55 -7.35 3.44
N PHE A 34 1.30 -7.72 3.19
CA PHE A 34 0.95 -9.09 2.86
C PHE A 34 0.12 -9.16 1.59
N GLN A 35 0.38 -10.19 0.80
CA GLN A 35 -0.43 -10.47 -0.37
C GLN A 35 -1.77 -11.08 0.07
N THR A 36 -2.87 -10.60 -0.49
CA THR A 36 -4.19 -11.17 -0.23
C THR A 36 -4.53 -12.20 -1.31
N ALA A 37 -5.72 -12.79 -1.21
CA ALA A 37 -6.21 -13.71 -2.24
C ALA A 37 -6.40 -13.03 -3.59
N ARG A 38 -6.57 -11.70 -3.60
CA ARG A 38 -6.67 -10.90 -4.82
C ARG A 38 -5.29 -10.38 -5.20
N GLU A 39 -4.90 -10.53 -6.47
CA GLU A 39 -3.62 -10.05 -6.94
C GLU A 39 -3.48 -8.53 -6.90
N ASP A 40 -4.59 -7.82 -7.01
CA ASP A 40 -4.61 -6.37 -7.06
C ASP A 40 -4.83 -5.69 -5.71
N VAL A 41 -4.74 -6.45 -4.62
CA VAL A 41 -4.94 -5.93 -3.27
C VAL A 41 -3.84 -6.41 -2.34
N LEU A 42 -3.24 -5.46 -1.62
CA LEU A 42 -2.29 -5.77 -0.55
C LEU A 42 -2.91 -5.44 0.80
N ALA A 43 -2.66 -6.28 1.79
CA ALA A 43 -3.03 -5.99 3.17
C ALA A 43 -1.83 -5.35 3.85
N VAL A 44 -2.02 -4.15 4.38
CA VAL A 44 -0.96 -3.40 5.04
C VAL A 44 -1.28 -3.27 6.53
N LEU A 45 -0.39 -3.79 7.36
CA LEU A 45 -0.51 -3.68 8.81
C LEU A 45 0.25 -2.44 9.26
N PHE A 46 -0.42 -1.55 9.98
CA PHE A 46 0.17 -0.30 10.40
C PHE A 46 -0.27 0.10 11.80
N SER A 47 0.47 1.02 12.42
CA SER A 47 0.26 1.43 13.81
C SER A 47 -0.30 2.84 13.98
N GLY A 48 -0.49 3.61 12.96
CA GLY A 48 -0.99 4.99 13.06
C GLY A 48 -2.49 5.10 12.90
N GLU A 49 -2.95 6.33 12.69
CA GLU A 49 -4.36 6.62 12.41
C GLU A 49 -4.71 6.14 11.01
N ARG A 50 -5.83 5.44 10.92
CA ARG A 50 -6.26 4.87 9.65
C ARG A 50 -6.49 5.92 8.56
N LEU A 51 -7.08 7.05 8.94
CA LEU A 51 -7.37 8.11 7.98
C LEU A 51 -6.11 8.72 7.42
N ASP A 52 -5.13 8.99 8.28
CA ASP A 52 -3.85 9.56 7.87
C ASP A 52 -3.11 8.60 6.96
N PHE A 53 -3.12 7.31 7.30
CA PHE A 53 -2.50 6.30 6.46
C PHE A 53 -3.16 6.21 5.10
N ARG A 54 -4.48 6.27 5.07
CA ARG A 54 -5.23 6.22 3.81
C ARG A 54 -4.85 7.38 2.89
N GLU A 55 -4.73 8.58 3.42
CA GLU A 55 -4.33 9.75 2.64
C GLU A 55 -2.91 9.60 2.08
N TRP A 56 -2.01 9.14 2.92
CA TRP A 56 -0.63 8.89 2.48
C TRP A 56 -0.59 7.82 1.40
N ALA A 57 -1.32 6.73 1.57
CA ALA A 57 -1.34 5.62 0.63
C ALA A 57 -1.84 6.05 -0.76
N ARG A 58 -2.79 6.99 -0.79
CA ARG A 58 -3.29 7.51 -2.07
C ARG A 58 -2.21 8.23 -2.85
N SER A 59 -1.24 8.83 -2.18
CA SER A 59 -0.16 9.54 -2.85
C SER A 59 0.83 8.61 -3.54
N LEU A 60 0.80 7.33 -3.24
CA LEU A 60 1.67 6.35 -3.88
C LEU A 60 1.24 6.04 -5.32
N ALA A 61 -0.04 6.22 -5.63
CA ALA A 61 -0.54 5.99 -6.97
C ALA A 61 -0.15 7.13 -7.91
N PRO A 62 0.07 6.85 -9.21
CA PRO A 62 0.32 7.90 -10.18
C PRO A 62 -0.84 8.88 -10.26
N GLU A 63 -0.56 10.13 -10.66
CA GLU A 63 -1.59 11.17 -10.73
C GLU A 63 -2.81 10.77 -11.56
N GLY A 64 -2.60 10.04 -12.64
CA GLY A 64 -3.71 9.61 -13.48
C GLY A 64 -4.63 8.59 -12.84
N VAL A 65 -4.24 8.02 -11.70
CA VAL A 65 -5.00 7.00 -10.99
C VAL A 65 -5.73 7.57 -9.78
N ARG A 66 -5.14 8.56 -9.16
CA ARG A 66 -5.69 9.19 -7.95
C ARG A 66 -7.00 9.89 -8.17
#